data_21fc76f19b1d1552557d292a9ae2ee40
#
_entry.id   21fc76f19b1d1552557d292a9ae2ee40
#
_cell.length_a   1.000
_cell.length_b   1.000
_cell.length_c   1.000
_cell.angle_alpha   90.00
_cell.angle_beta   90.00
_cell.angle_gamma   90.00
#
_symmetry.space_group_name_H-M   'P 1'
#
loop_
_entity.id
_entity.type
_entity.pdbx_description
1 polymer ?
#
loop_
_entity_poly.entity_id
_entity_poly.type
_entity_poly.pdbx_seq_one_letter_code
_entity_poly.pdbx_strand_id
1 'polypeptide(L)'
;MGASPGIVERYGLKWERDKHTEFSIESWCYRHNHPKEKGGLGAEGHFRKMWKIMWPKFEINEWVELMIWAWCNYKYIIVIGHQRASKTYTFAYIAYLDYCCSPLDTMTSIATVTFEGLRLRMWSDLLHAIESSEAVRNGIQDFAVRSTTNECRVYPIDSGHEAAEKFQIHGMSVSRTADAPGRIRGGHADRRRVILDESQDMPAAIFDAMVNPMSAPDAKCVLLTNPIEKVSRFGEWCEPAEGWSSVDENDLFWKLRIGNGQGICIHLDGLQSPNLKAGKTIYPYMLTQESINEIISNHGADSVQYWALVRGFFPPDGMVSKIWPNSTTERAKAPIKFDFQPQQCATLDPAFEFDNCVMHIGQLGMPVFGQRDYKISGTETLVAKLDAGLTAEPKDYQVAHWVMHECQKRGILPEHFIMDTTGNARGVYAILQKEWSRNVQGVEYGGAATNRPLRADDNRKCEDLYRWFITELYFRASECAKAGLLGGLSNLDRRTIDDLSARRYELKQGTNGVLMVAESKKEVKKRLGRSPDFGDAFVQWGELLARLGTMPGGGAAQRLAQTKAAGSRWSRQKARALSVSGRYNEEKEFTYY
;
A
#
# COMPACT_ATOMS: atom_id res chain seq x y z
N MET A 1 -43.90 -7.44 15.66
CA MET A 1 -42.56 -7.48 16.22
C MET A 1 -41.94 -6.12 15.89
N GLY A 2 -41.62 -5.29 16.89
CA GLY A 2 -40.98 -3.99 16.67
C GLY A 2 -39.60 -4.21 16.06
N ALA A 3 -39.24 -3.39 15.08
CA ALA A 3 -37.88 -3.42 14.51
C ALA A 3 -36.85 -3.19 15.64
N SER A 4 -35.80 -3.97 15.65
CA SER A 4 -34.70 -3.76 16.58
C SER A 4 -34.13 -2.34 16.42
N PRO A 5 -33.79 -1.61 17.52
CA PRO A 5 -33.27 -0.27 17.44
C PRO A 5 -31.96 -0.25 16.61
N GLY A 6 -31.77 0.79 15.80
CA GLY A 6 -30.55 0.99 15.03
C GLY A 6 -29.33 1.21 15.92
N ILE A 7 -28.12 1.15 15.36
CA ILE A 7 -26.87 1.30 16.13
C ILE A 7 -26.80 2.64 16.88
N VAL A 8 -27.26 3.73 16.27
CA VAL A 8 -27.27 5.06 16.87
C VAL A 8 -28.12 5.08 18.14
N GLU A 9 -29.30 4.49 18.09
CA GLU A 9 -30.23 4.40 19.22
C GLU A 9 -29.74 3.44 20.30
N ARG A 10 -29.13 2.30 19.93
CA ARG A 10 -28.53 1.32 20.87
C ARG A 10 -27.43 1.93 21.76
N TYR A 11 -26.68 2.89 21.23
CA TYR A 11 -25.64 3.60 21.97
C TYR A 11 -26.15 4.89 22.65
N GLY A 12 -27.48 5.10 22.71
CA GLY A 12 -28.08 6.29 23.35
C GLY A 12 -27.79 7.60 22.63
N LEU A 13 -27.33 7.53 21.36
CA LEU A 13 -27.08 8.70 20.53
C LEU A 13 -28.38 9.21 19.92
N LYS A 14 -28.40 10.51 19.60
CA LYS A 14 -29.56 11.16 19.01
C LYS A 14 -29.23 11.67 17.61
N TRP A 15 -30.19 11.60 16.72
CA TRP A 15 -30.17 12.27 15.43
C TRP A 15 -30.50 13.74 15.66
N GLU A 16 -29.51 14.61 15.51
CA GLU A 16 -29.74 16.04 15.52
C GLU A 16 -30.13 16.58 14.15
N ARG A 17 -30.76 17.74 14.12
CA ARG A 17 -31.14 18.40 12.86
C ARG A 17 -29.89 18.79 12.10
N ASP A 18 -29.70 18.24 10.91
CA ASP A 18 -28.62 18.61 10.02
C ASP A 18 -29.01 19.87 9.23
N LYS A 19 -28.49 21.00 9.66
CA LYS A 19 -28.73 22.30 9.01
C LYS A 19 -28.19 22.35 7.57
N HIS A 20 -27.19 21.54 7.26
CA HIS A 20 -26.53 21.54 5.96
C HIS A 20 -27.33 20.82 4.88
N THR A 21 -28.14 19.86 5.25
CA THR A 21 -29.01 19.13 4.32
C THR A 21 -30.36 19.78 4.09
N GLU A 22 -30.71 20.73 4.94
CA GLU A 22 -32.05 21.37 4.92
C GLU A 22 -32.33 22.05 3.59
N PHE A 23 -31.39 22.81 3.06
CA PHE A 23 -31.54 23.52 1.78
C PHE A 23 -31.74 22.57 0.59
N SER A 24 -30.92 21.55 0.48
CA SER A 24 -30.99 20.57 -0.61
C SER A 24 -32.23 19.70 -0.52
N ILE A 25 -32.63 19.32 0.70
CA ILE A 25 -33.86 18.56 0.92
C ILE A 25 -35.06 19.38 0.48
N GLU A 26 -35.08 20.68 0.77
CA GLU A 26 -36.13 21.57 0.26
C GLU A 26 -36.14 21.64 -1.26
N SER A 27 -35.01 21.83 -1.88
CA SER A 27 -34.88 21.85 -3.33
C SER A 27 -35.32 20.53 -3.98
N TRP A 28 -34.90 19.41 -3.42
CA TRP A 28 -35.32 18.08 -3.87
C TRP A 28 -36.83 17.88 -3.69
N CYS A 29 -37.36 18.17 -2.49
CA CYS A 29 -38.79 18.04 -2.21
C CYS A 29 -39.61 18.95 -3.10
N TYR A 30 -39.15 20.15 -3.39
CA TYR A 30 -39.81 21.07 -4.31
C TYR A 30 -39.90 20.51 -5.72
N ARG A 31 -38.77 20.03 -6.26
CA ARG A 31 -38.73 19.43 -7.60
C ARG A 31 -39.58 18.17 -7.70
N HIS A 32 -39.78 17.42 -6.65
CA HIS A 32 -40.59 16.20 -6.58
C HIS A 32 -41.99 16.40 -6.04
N ASN A 33 -42.49 17.64 -5.87
CA ASN A 33 -43.79 17.92 -5.25
C ASN A 33 -43.92 17.40 -3.82
N HIS A 34 -42.85 17.36 -3.07
CA HIS A 34 -42.81 17.03 -1.63
C HIS A 34 -42.50 18.25 -0.77
N PRO A 35 -43.38 19.26 -0.70
CA PRO A 35 -43.12 20.46 0.09
C PRO A 35 -43.10 20.14 1.58
N LYS A 36 -42.20 20.84 2.30
CA LYS A 36 -41.97 20.71 3.74
C LYS A 36 -43.26 20.80 4.58
N GLU A 37 -44.18 21.65 4.17
CA GLU A 37 -45.47 21.91 4.82
C GLU A 37 -46.44 20.73 4.72
N LYS A 38 -46.22 19.76 3.82
CA LYS A 38 -47.05 18.57 3.62
C LYS A 38 -46.41 17.28 4.12
N GLY A 39 -45.60 17.35 5.16
CA GLY A 39 -44.91 16.17 5.72
C GLY A 39 -43.60 15.85 5.00
N GLY A 40 -43.00 16.85 4.32
CA GLY A 40 -41.68 16.74 3.77
C GLY A 40 -40.63 16.50 4.85
N LEU A 41 -39.41 16.26 4.41
CA LEU A 41 -38.28 15.87 5.25
C LEU A 41 -37.88 17.04 6.18
N GLY A 42 -38.62 17.26 7.23
CA GLY A 42 -38.30 18.18 8.30
C GLY A 42 -37.60 17.47 9.45
N ALA A 43 -36.81 18.16 10.23
CA ALA A 43 -36.24 17.66 11.47
C ALA A 43 -35.16 16.55 11.35
N GLU A 44 -34.93 15.86 12.45
CA GLU A 44 -33.86 14.87 12.65
C GLU A 44 -33.77 13.78 11.59
N GLY A 45 -32.56 13.43 11.20
CA GLY A 45 -32.29 12.32 10.29
C GLY A 45 -32.57 12.61 8.80
N HIS A 46 -32.61 13.86 8.38
CA HIS A 46 -32.82 14.24 6.99
C HIS A 46 -31.84 13.60 6.04
N PHE A 47 -30.56 13.65 6.35
CA PHE A 47 -29.51 13.08 5.52
C PHE A 47 -29.71 11.58 5.32
N ARG A 48 -30.03 10.85 6.39
CA ARG A 48 -30.36 9.41 6.34
C ARG A 48 -31.61 9.14 5.49
N LYS A 49 -32.65 9.95 5.62
CA LYS A 49 -33.88 9.83 4.83
C LYS A 49 -33.62 10.11 3.36
N MET A 50 -32.83 11.17 3.08
CA MET A 50 -32.46 11.53 1.72
C MET A 50 -31.61 10.45 1.07
N TRP A 51 -30.71 9.82 1.83
CA TRP A 51 -29.96 8.65 1.36
C TRP A 51 -30.87 7.53 0.84
N LYS A 52 -31.91 7.21 1.60
CA LYS A 52 -32.89 6.19 1.19
C LYS A 52 -33.71 6.57 -0.04
N ILE A 53 -33.94 7.86 -0.25
CA ILE A 53 -34.61 8.38 -1.45
C ILE A 53 -33.65 8.29 -2.65
N MET A 54 -32.43 8.71 -2.49
CA MET A 54 -31.42 8.71 -3.54
C MET A 54 -31.03 7.31 -3.99
N TRP A 55 -30.93 6.38 -3.04
CA TRP A 55 -30.52 5.00 -3.27
C TRP A 55 -31.43 4.00 -2.55
N PRO A 56 -32.66 3.79 -3.04
CA PRO A 56 -33.64 2.94 -2.35
C PRO A 56 -33.23 1.48 -2.25
N LYS A 57 -32.34 1.00 -3.12
CA LYS A 57 -31.78 -0.36 -3.11
C LYS A 57 -30.53 -0.51 -2.24
N PHE A 58 -30.00 0.58 -1.72
CA PHE A 58 -28.82 0.54 -0.85
C PHE A 58 -29.22 0.08 0.55
N GLU A 59 -28.67 -1.04 0.97
CA GLU A 59 -28.87 -1.56 2.33
C GLU A 59 -27.95 -0.84 3.32
N ILE A 60 -28.53 0.02 4.16
CA ILE A 60 -27.79 0.71 5.22
C ILE A 60 -27.55 -0.29 6.34
N ASN A 61 -26.32 -0.81 6.44
CA ASN A 61 -25.90 -1.59 7.59
C ASN A 61 -25.55 -0.70 8.79
N GLU A 62 -25.36 -1.29 9.96
CA GLU A 62 -25.12 -0.55 11.21
C GLU A 62 -23.87 0.38 11.14
N TRP A 63 -22.85 0.04 10.38
CA TRP A 63 -21.66 0.86 10.24
C TRP A 63 -21.85 2.05 9.31
N VAL A 64 -22.56 1.84 8.21
CA VAL A 64 -22.99 2.94 7.31
C VAL A 64 -23.83 3.94 8.09
N GLU A 65 -24.78 3.47 8.90
CA GLU A 65 -25.61 4.32 9.75
C GLU A 65 -24.79 5.16 10.72
N LEU A 66 -23.80 4.55 11.38
CA LEU A 66 -22.92 5.24 12.31
C LEU A 66 -22.07 6.31 11.61
N MET A 67 -21.54 6.02 10.42
CA MET A 67 -20.76 6.98 9.63
C MET A 67 -21.62 8.16 9.15
N ILE A 68 -22.86 7.92 8.71
CA ILE A 68 -23.81 8.98 8.36
C ILE A 68 -24.14 9.83 9.58
N TRP A 69 -24.39 9.21 10.73
CA TRP A 69 -24.63 9.93 11.98
C TRP A 69 -23.43 10.83 12.35
N ALA A 70 -22.22 10.32 12.26
CA ALA A 70 -21.01 11.09 12.56
C ALA A 70 -20.86 12.28 11.60
N TRP A 71 -21.14 12.08 10.30
CA TRP A 71 -21.15 13.16 9.31
C TRP A 71 -22.10 14.30 9.69
N CYS A 72 -23.29 13.98 10.16
CA CYS A 72 -24.27 14.99 10.53
C CYS A 72 -23.87 15.78 11.78
N ASN A 73 -23.14 15.16 12.71
CA ASN A 73 -22.95 15.71 14.05
C ASN A 73 -21.54 16.28 14.35
N TYR A 74 -20.52 15.95 13.54
CA TYR A 74 -19.14 16.32 13.83
C TYR A 74 -18.45 17.04 12.67
N LYS A 75 -17.48 17.90 13.03
CA LYS A 75 -16.61 18.59 12.08
C LYS A 75 -15.40 17.74 11.69
N TYR A 76 -14.80 17.05 12.65
CA TYR A 76 -13.66 16.17 12.46
C TYR A 76 -14.11 14.72 12.67
N ILE A 77 -14.03 13.93 11.63
CA ILE A 77 -14.48 12.54 11.63
C ILE A 77 -13.32 11.67 11.20
N ILE A 78 -12.92 10.77 12.07
CA ILE A 78 -11.89 9.79 11.76
C ILE A 78 -12.54 8.42 11.80
N VAL A 79 -12.33 7.61 10.75
CA VAL A 79 -12.82 6.23 10.73
C VAL A 79 -11.64 5.31 10.54
N ILE A 80 -11.23 4.71 11.65
CA ILE A 80 -10.30 3.58 11.63
C ILE A 80 -11.08 2.28 11.56
N GLY A 81 -10.52 1.27 10.95
CA GLY A 81 -11.21 -0.01 10.88
C GLY A 81 -10.50 -1.01 10.01
N HIS A 82 -10.97 -2.24 10.07
CA HIS A 82 -10.42 -3.34 9.29
C HIS A 82 -10.51 -3.11 7.77
N GLN A 83 -9.82 -3.95 7.00
CA GLN A 83 -9.99 -3.96 5.55
C GLN A 83 -11.45 -4.35 5.18
N ARG A 84 -11.96 -3.81 4.06
CA ARG A 84 -13.34 -4.06 3.59
C ARG A 84 -14.43 -3.64 4.59
N ALA A 85 -14.19 -2.63 5.45
CA ALA A 85 -15.18 -2.06 6.36
C ALA A 85 -16.13 -1.05 5.67
N SER A 86 -16.14 -0.97 4.35
CA SER A 86 -16.95 -0.03 3.53
C SER A 86 -16.70 1.46 3.82
N LYS A 87 -15.58 1.82 4.46
CA LYS A 87 -15.25 3.21 4.80
C LYS A 87 -15.26 4.11 3.57
N THR A 88 -14.39 3.82 2.61
CA THR A 88 -14.21 4.58 1.36
C THR A 88 -15.49 4.64 0.56
N TYR A 89 -16.17 3.50 0.38
CA TYR A 89 -17.46 3.39 -0.32
C TYR A 89 -18.53 4.29 0.31
N THR A 90 -18.71 4.23 1.63
CA THR A 90 -19.71 5.04 2.34
C THR A 90 -19.44 6.53 2.21
N PHE A 91 -18.18 6.96 2.36
CA PHE A 91 -17.85 8.38 2.25
C PHE A 91 -17.86 8.91 0.82
N ALA A 92 -17.75 8.07 -0.19
CA ALA A 92 -18.01 8.48 -1.58
C ALA A 92 -19.49 8.87 -1.76
N TYR A 93 -20.41 8.07 -1.23
CA TYR A 93 -21.86 8.36 -1.22
C TYR A 93 -22.18 9.61 -0.38
N ILE A 94 -21.59 9.73 0.81
CA ILE A 94 -21.74 10.91 1.66
C ILE A 94 -21.29 12.18 0.93
N ALA A 95 -20.11 12.15 0.30
CA ALA A 95 -19.55 13.28 -0.42
C ALA A 95 -20.48 13.77 -1.53
N TYR A 96 -21.06 12.83 -2.27
CA TYR A 96 -22.00 13.15 -3.34
C TYR A 96 -23.32 13.72 -2.82
N LEU A 97 -23.92 13.09 -1.82
CA LEU A 97 -25.16 13.58 -1.23
C LEU A 97 -24.97 14.97 -0.59
N ASP A 98 -23.88 15.19 0.15
CA ASP A 98 -23.59 16.49 0.76
C ASP A 98 -23.35 17.57 -0.32
N TYR A 99 -22.69 17.22 -1.44
CA TYR A 99 -22.52 18.13 -2.56
C TYR A 99 -23.86 18.51 -3.19
N CYS A 100 -24.78 17.54 -3.39
CA CYS A 100 -26.12 17.79 -3.87
C CYS A 100 -26.90 18.73 -2.96
N CYS A 101 -26.52 18.82 -1.68
CA CYS A 101 -27.17 19.71 -0.72
C CYS A 101 -26.99 21.19 -1.06
N SER A 102 -25.82 21.61 -1.50
CA SER A 102 -25.53 23.00 -1.85
C SER A 102 -24.38 23.06 -2.88
N PRO A 103 -24.65 22.71 -4.12
CA PRO A 103 -23.61 22.55 -5.14
C PRO A 103 -22.90 23.85 -5.51
N LEU A 104 -23.54 25.02 -5.30
CA LEU A 104 -22.97 26.33 -5.61
C LEU A 104 -22.21 26.97 -4.43
N ASP A 105 -22.13 26.29 -3.28
CA ASP A 105 -21.40 26.76 -2.10
C ASP A 105 -20.35 25.76 -1.62
N THR A 106 -20.36 24.53 -2.16
CA THR A 106 -19.58 23.41 -1.65
C THR A 106 -18.33 23.14 -2.49
N MET A 107 -17.19 23.05 -1.82
CA MET A 107 -15.96 22.53 -2.39
C MET A 107 -15.52 21.29 -1.61
N THR A 108 -15.53 20.14 -2.27
CA THR A 108 -15.10 18.86 -1.69
C THR A 108 -13.78 18.43 -2.32
N SER A 109 -12.73 18.28 -1.51
CA SER A 109 -11.45 17.72 -1.91
C SER A 109 -11.34 16.29 -1.42
N ILE A 110 -11.16 15.35 -2.34
CA ILE A 110 -10.88 13.94 -2.02
C ILE A 110 -9.40 13.70 -2.33
N ALA A 111 -8.63 13.32 -1.32
CA ALA A 111 -7.20 13.10 -1.48
C ALA A 111 -6.80 11.69 -1.06
N THR A 112 -5.87 11.10 -1.81
CA THR A 112 -5.19 9.85 -1.49
C THR A 112 -3.70 9.97 -1.78
N VAL A 113 -2.92 8.97 -1.39
CA VAL A 113 -1.46 8.97 -1.61
C VAL A 113 -1.12 8.97 -3.11
N THR A 114 -1.86 8.20 -3.94
CA THR A 114 -1.61 8.10 -5.39
C THR A 114 -2.87 8.44 -6.19
N PHE A 115 -2.69 9.09 -7.34
CA PHE A 115 -3.82 9.43 -8.20
C PHE A 115 -4.48 8.18 -8.82
N GLU A 116 -3.70 7.16 -9.11
CA GLU A 116 -4.24 5.88 -9.59
C GLU A 116 -5.07 5.18 -8.50
N GLY A 117 -4.58 5.17 -7.25
CA GLY A 117 -5.33 4.67 -6.10
C GLY A 117 -6.64 5.41 -5.88
N LEU A 118 -6.65 6.73 -6.06
CA LEU A 118 -7.87 7.54 -6.03
C LEU A 118 -8.88 7.05 -7.08
N ARG A 119 -8.45 6.95 -8.35
CA ARG A 119 -9.33 6.57 -9.47
C ARG A 119 -9.93 5.19 -9.32
N LEU A 120 -9.13 4.23 -8.89
CA LEU A 120 -9.55 2.83 -8.79
C LEU A 120 -10.46 2.53 -7.58
N ARG A 121 -10.44 3.41 -6.57
CA ARG A 121 -11.20 3.21 -5.32
C ARG A 121 -12.25 4.30 -5.12
N MET A 122 -11.93 5.32 -4.34
CA MET A 122 -12.93 6.30 -3.91
C MET A 122 -13.59 7.05 -5.08
N TRP A 123 -12.86 7.32 -6.15
CA TRP A 123 -13.44 7.96 -7.32
C TRP A 123 -14.38 7.03 -8.10
N SER A 124 -14.01 5.76 -8.24
CA SER A 124 -14.90 4.74 -8.83
C SER A 124 -16.18 4.57 -8.03
N ASP A 125 -16.08 4.56 -6.69
CA ASP A 125 -17.24 4.49 -5.80
C ASP A 125 -18.11 5.76 -5.91
N LEU A 126 -17.51 6.93 -6.07
CA LEU A 126 -18.23 8.19 -6.29
C LEU A 126 -19.00 8.18 -7.62
N LEU A 127 -18.36 7.73 -8.70
CA LEU A 127 -19.05 7.57 -9.99
C LEU A 127 -20.23 6.62 -9.88
N HIS A 128 -20.04 5.50 -9.19
CA HIS A 128 -21.12 4.55 -8.95
C HIS A 128 -22.27 5.17 -8.12
N ALA A 129 -21.94 5.97 -7.10
CA ALA A 129 -22.94 6.69 -6.32
C ALA A 129 -23.77 7.66 -7.19
N ILE A 130 -23.10 8.39 -8.10
CA ILE A 130 -23.76 9.30 -9.05
C ILE A 130 -24.68 8.52 -9.98
N GLU A 131 -24.15 7.54 -10.70
CA GLU A 131 -24.86 6.79 -11.74
C GLU A 131 -26.04 5.97 -11.18
N SER A 132 -25.92 5.47 -9.95
CA SER A 132 -26.95 4.68 -9.30
C SER A 132 -28.04 5.51 -8.60
N SER A 133 -27.86 6.84 -8.51
CA SER A 133 -28.82 7.71 -7.82
C SER A 133 -30.13 7.88 -8.57
N GLU A 134 -31.24 7.90 -7.85
CA GLU A 134 -32.57 8.20 -8.43
C GLU A 134 -32.64 9.63 -8.99
N ALA A 135 -31.82 10.56 -8.51
CA ALA A 135 -31.74 11.90 -9.06
C ALA A 135 -31.27 11.88 -10.53
N VAL A 136 -30.19 11.16 -10.81
CA VAL A 136 -29.68 11.00 -12.19
C VAL A 136 -30.65 10.22 -13.05
N ARG A 137 -31.22 9.15 -12.54
CA ARG A 137 -32.20 8.33 -13.28
C ARG A 137 -33.46 9.10 -13.67
N ASN A 138 -33.85 10.08 -12.86
CA ASN A 138 -35.01 10.92 -13.11
C ASN A 138 -34.65 12.24 -13.82
N GLY A 139 -33.41 12.40 -14.29
CA GLY A 139 -32.96 13.58 -15.01
C GLY A 139 -32.98 14.88 -14.19
N ILE A 140 -32.86 14.79 -12.86
CA ILE A 140 -32.94 15.94 -11.96
C ILE A 140 -31.59 16.60 -11.79
N GLN A 141 -30.52 15.94 -12.21
CA GLN A 141 -29.18 16.31 -11.86
C GLN A 141 -28.37 16.79 -13.05
N ASP A 142 -27.92 18.05 -12.95
CA ASP A 142 -27.16 18.74 -13.99
C ASP A 142 -25.71 18.93 -13.53
N PHE A 143 -24.96 17.81 -13.33
CA PHE A 143 -23.54 17.85 -13.03
C PHE A 143 -22.71 17.27 -14.17
N ALA A 144 -21.68 18.01 -14.56
CA ALA A 144 -20.65 17.48 -15.43
C ALA A 144 -19.66 16.65 -14.62
N VAL A 145 -19.30 15.49 -15.17
CA VAL A 145 -18.29 14.61 -14.61
C VAL A 145 -17.10 14.54 -15.56
N ARG A 146 -15.90 14.84 -15.06
CA ARG A 146 -14.64 14.61 -15.76
C ARG A 146 -13.84 13.55 -15.01
N SER A 147 -13.53 12.47 -15.68
CA SER A 147 -12.73 11.38 -15.14
C SER A 147 -11.71 10.95 -16.20
N THR A 148 -10.49 11.46 -16.07
CA THR A 148 -9.36 11.17 -16.96
C THR A 148 -8.19 10.62 -16.17
N THR A 149 -7.07 10.32 -16.83
CA THR A 149 -5.83 9.90 -16.17
C THR A 149 -5.23 10.95 -15.23
N ASN A 150 -5.59 12.23 -15.43
CA ASN A 150 -4.99 13.36 -14.70
C ASN A 150 -6.01 14.27 -14.02
N GLU A 151 -7.30 14.03 -14.21
CA GLU A 151 -8.36 14.89 -13.70
C GLU A 151 -9.55 14.07 -13.23
N CYS A 152 -9.99 14.34 -12.01
CA CYS A 152 -11.20 13.79 -11.38
C CYS A 152 -12.01 14.96 -10.83
N ARG A 153 -13.15 15.32 -11.49
CA ARG A 153 -13.99 16.47 -11.10
C ARG A 153 -15.46 16.21 -11.34
N VAL A 154 -16.30 16.73 -10.42
CA VAL A 154 -17.76 16.86 -10.58
C VAL A 154 -18.11 18.32 -10.30
N TYR A 155 -18.80 18.97 -11.21
CA TYR A 155 -19.17 20.39 -11.11
C TYR A 155 -20.51 20.69 -11.80
N PRO A 156 -21.20 21.80 -11.44
CA PRO A 156 -22.48 22.16 -12.05
C PRO A 156 -22.33 22.56 -13.52
N ILE A 157 -23.19 22.06 -14.42
CA ILE A 157 -23.08 22.26 -15.89
C ILE A 157 -23.23 23.74 -16.27
N ASP A 158 -24.21 24.42 -15.74
CA ASP A 158 -24.56 25.79 -16.12
C ASP A 158 -23.86 26.89 -15.29
N SER A 159 -22.94 26.50 -14.40
CA SER A 159 -22.12 27.46 -13.68
C SER A 159 -20.97 27.92 -14.58
N GLY A 160 -20.79 29.19 -14.81
CA GLY A 160 -19.64 29.71 -15.56
C GLY A 160 -18.30 29.13 -15.07
N HIS A 161 -17.25 29.24 -15.86
CA HIS A 161 -15.93 28.61 -15.61
C HIS A 161 -15.40 28.87 -14.18
N GLU A 162 -15.53 30.07 -13.67
CA GLU A 162 -15.09 30.45 -12.34
C GLU A 162 -15.85 29.70 -11.23
N ALA A 163 -17.17 29.58 -11.33
CA ALA A 163 -17.97 28.83 -10.37
C ALA A 163 -17.69 27.32 -10.44
N ALA A 164 -17.45 26.76 -11.62
CA ALA A 164 -17.08 25.38 -11.80
C ALA A 164 -15.70 25.04 -11.21
N GLU A 165 -14.78 26.00 -11.15
CA GLU A 165 -13.49 25.81 -10.47
C GLU A 165 -13.58 25.94 -8.94
N LYS A 166 -14.47 26.79 -8.46
CA LYS A 166 -14.64 27.07 -7.03
C LYS A 166 -15.52 26.04 -6.34
N PHE A 167 -16.62 25.61 -6.97
CA PHE A 167 -17.64 24.76 -6.38
C PHE A 167 -17.68 23.39 -7.07
N GLN A 168 -16.98 22.43 -6.50
CA GLN A 168 -16.78 21.12 -7.13
C GLN A 168 -16.49 20.02 -6.11
N ILE A 169 -16.66 18.76 -6.53
CA ILE A 169 -15.93 17.65 -5.95
C ILE A 169 -14.70 17.43 -6.82
N HIS A 170 -13.51 17.47 -6.26
CA HIS A 170 -12.29 17.18 -7.02
C HIS A 170 -11.39 16.17 -6.30
N GLY A 171 -10.79 15.30 -7.09
CA GLY A 171 -9.84 14.30 -6.65
C GLY A 171 -8.39 14.77 -6.84
N MET A 172 -7.53 14.50 -5.86
CA MET A 172 -6.11 14.83 -5.93
C MET A 172 -5.25 13.75 -5.30
N SER A 173 -4.01 13.64 -5.76
CA SER A 173 -2.98 12.90 -5.03
C SER A 173 -2.16 13.86 -4.18
N VAL A 174 -1.86 13.41 -2.97
CA VAL A 174 -0.94 14.09 -2.04
C VAL A 174 0.44 13.44 -2.10
N SER A 175 0.84 13.02 -3.31
CA SER A 175 2.18 12.48 -3.53
C SER A 175 3.24 13.49 -3.07
N ARG A 176 4.42 13.00 -2.82
CA ARG A 176 5.64 13.59 -2.23
C ARG A 176 6.11 14.93 -2.80
N THR A 177 5.35 15.61 -3.67
CA THR A 177 5.72 16.91 -4.20
C THR A 177 5.49 17.99 -3.16
N ALA A 178 6.38 18.98 -3.10
CA ALA A 178 6.30 20.13 -2.20
C ALA A 178 4.98 20.93 -2.33
N ASP A 179 4.25 20.75 -3.44
CA ASP A 179 3.00 21.47 -3.75
C ASP A 179 1.74 20.83 -3.17
N ALA A 180 1.81 19.59 -2.66
CA ALA A 180 0.63 18.88 -2.16
C ALA A 180 -0.10 19.62 -1.02
N PRO A 181 0.59 20.19 -0.01
CA PRO A 181 -0.05 21.02 1.02
C PRO A 181 -0.73 22.26 0.45
N GLY A 182 -0.15 22.89 -0.58
CA GLY A 182 -0.70 24.05 -1.27
C GLY A 182 -2.04 23.77 -1.95
N ARG A 183 -2.19 22.60 -2.55
CA ARG A 183 -3.43 22.19 -3.21
C ARG A 183 -4.59 21.98 -2.23
N ILE A 184 -4.31 21.46 -1.04
CA ILE A 184 -5.33 21.32 0.01
C ILE A 184 -5.71 22.69 0.61
N ARG A 185 -4.75 23.59 0.78
CA ARG A 185 -4.98 24.95 1.27
C ARG A 185 -5.75 25.82 0.29
N GLY A 186 -5.65 25.56 -1.01
CA GLY A 186 -6.30 26.33 -2.06
C GLY A 186 -7.82 26.17 -2.06
N GLY A 187 -8.50 27.18 -2.58
CA GLY A 187 -9.95 27.25 -2.73
C GLY A 187 -10.69 27.79 -1.49
N HIS A 188 -11.53 28.79 -1.75
CA HIS A 188 -12.37 29.42 -0.74
C HIS A 188 -13.83 29.12 -1.08
N ALA A 189 -14.47 28.32 -0.23
CA ALA A 189 -15.90 28.05 -0.25
C ALA A 189 -16.40 28.05 1.19
N ASP A 190 -17.61 28.52 1.41
CA ASP A 190 -18.20 28.56 2.74
C ASP A 190 -18.44 27.14 3.29
N ARG A 191 -18.80 26.22 2.41
CA ARG A 191 -18.89 24.78 2.69
C ARG A 191 -17.63 24.04 2.17
N ARG A 192 -16.69 23.82 3.06
CA ARG A 192 -15.41 23.18 2.74
C ARG A 192 -15.36 21.74 3.26
N ARG A 193 -15.19 20.78 2.36
CA ARG A 193 -15.11 19.36 2.67
C ARG A 193 -13.74 18.82 2.28
N VAL A 194 -13.08 18.12 3.19
CA VAL A 194 -11.81 17.43 2.90
C VAL A 194 -11.93 15.98 3.35
N ILE A 195 -11.73 15.07 2.43
CA ILE A 195 -11.76 13.63 2.68
C ILE A 195 -10.40 13.06 2.31
N LEU A 196 -9.70 12.53 3.30
CA LEU A 196 -8.39 11.93 3.17
C LEU A 196 -8.52 10.41 3.31
N ASP A 197 -8.38 9.68 2.21
CA ASP A 197 -8.35 8.21 2.23
C ASP A 197 -6.90 7.72 2.33
N GLU A 198 -6.68 6.59 2.98
CA GLU A 198 -5.36 6.07 3.34
C GLU A 198 -4.54 7.06 4.20
N SER A 199 -5.21 7.72 5.13
CA SER A 199 -4.62 8.81 5.93
C SER A 199 -3.38 8.41 6.73
N GLN A 200 -3.22 7.14 7.10
CA GLN A 200 -2.04 6.62 7.80
C GLN A 200 -0.76 6.81 6.97
N ASP A 201 -0.86 6.73 5.64
CA ASP A 201 0.28 6.77 4.73
C ASP A 201 0.58 8.19 4.22
N MET A 202 -0.19 9.18 4.65
CA MET A 202 -0.04 10.57 4.21
C MET A 202 1.12 11.29 4.89
N PRO A 203 1.82 12.20 4.18
CA PRO A 203 2.84 13.06 4.76
C PRO A 203 2.32 13.92 5.92
N ALA A 204 3.12 14.15 6.96
CA ALA A 204 2.76 14.98 8.10
C ALA A 204 2.31 16.40 7.70
N ALA A 205 2.93 16.98 6.67
CA ALA A 205 2.60 18.30 6.14
C ALA A 205 1.15 18.46 5.66
N ILE A 206 0.48 17.35 5.30
CA ILE A 206 -0.93 17.35 4.90
C ILE A 206 -1.82 17.66 6.10
N PHE A 207 -1.53 17.05 7.25
CA PHE A 207 -2.26 17.30 8.50
C PHE A 207 -2.06 18.75 8.97
N ASP A 208 -0.86 19.29 8.83
CA ASP A 208 -0.56 20.69 9.16
C ASP A 208 -1.26 21.67 8.19
N ALA A 209 -1.48 21.28 6.96
CA ALA A 209 -2.19 22.06 5.96
C ALA A 209 -3.69 22.18 6.22
N MET A 210 -4.28 21.29 7.06
CA MET A 210 -5.72 21.27 7.33
C MET A 210 -6.24 22.48 8.10
N VAL A 211 -5.39 23.23 8.77
CA VAL A 211 -5.79 24.46 9.52
C VAL A 211 -6.55 25.41 8.60
N ASN A 212 -6.08 25.62 7.39
CA ASN A 212 -6.66 26.57 6.44
C ASN A 212 -8.07 26.16 5.95
N PRO A 213 -8.28 24.98 5.34
CA PRO A 213 -9.62 24.58 4.92
C PRO A 213 -10.60 24.44 6.10
N MET A 214 -10.10 24.10 7.30
CA MET A 214 -10.96 23.99 8.49
C MET A 214 -11.31 25.33 9.13
N SER A 215 -10.82 26.46 8.64
CA SER A 215 -11.26 27.80 9.05
C SER A 215 -12.56 28.26 8.38
N ALA A 216 -13.01 27.55 7.33
CA ALA A 216 -14.27 27.87 6.66
C ALA A 216 -15.48 27.74 7.62
N PRO A 217 -16.52 28.57 7.44
CA PRO A 217 -17.69 28.60 8.34
C PRO A 217 -18.36 27.22 8.51
N ASP A 218 -18.53 26.50 7.41
CA ASP A 218 -19.04 25.12 7.38
C ASP A 218 -17.98 24.18 6.80
N ALA A 219 -17.01 23.82 7.65
CA ALA A 219 -15.95 22.89 7.27
C ALA A 219 -16.16 21.51 7.89
N LYS A 220 -15.86 20.45 7.09
CA LYS A 220 -15.78 19.06 7.57
C LYS A 220 -14.51 18.41 7.07
N CYS A 221 -13.87 17.64 7.95
CA CYS A 221 -12.68 16.84 7.66
C CYS A 221 -12.95 15.37 7.98
N VAL A 222 -12.65 14.51 7.03
CA VAL A 222 -12.75 13.06 7.18
C VAL A 222 -11.40 12.40 6.91
N LEU A 223 -10.99 11.51 7.80
CA LEU A 223 -9.80 10.68 7.65
C LEU A 223 -10.21 9.20 7.68
N LEU A 224 -9.81 8.45 6.66
CA LEU A 224 -10.15 7.02 6.50
C LEU A 224 -8.87 6.22 6.40
N THR A 225 -8.73 5.15 7.19
CA THR A 225 -7.59 4.23 7.06
C THR A 225 -7.75 2.93 7.83
N ASN A 226 -6.78 2.02 7.62
CA ASN A 226 -6.47 0.91 8.51
C ASN A 226 -5.29 1.37 9.39
N PRO A 227 -5.43 1.46 10.72
CA PRO A 227 -4.43 2.08 11.58
C PRO A 227 -3.23 1.16 11.80
N ILE A 228 -2.01 1.72 11.78
CA ILE A 228 -0.79 0.95 11.92
C ILE A 228 0.08 1.48 13.06
N GLU A 229 0.22 2.81 13.19
CA GLU A 229 1.20 3.42 14.10
C GLU A 229 0.56 4.57 14.90
N LYS A 230 0.53 4.42 16.23
CA LYS A 230 0.04 5.47 17.14
C LYS A 230 0.96 6.69 17.18
N VAL A 231 2.28 6.46 17.10
CA VAL A 231 3.31 7.52 17.18
C VAL A 231 3.54 8.12 15.80
N SER A 232 2.45 8.48 15.10
CA SER A 232 2.47 9.14 13.80
C SER A 232 1.61 10.39 13.85
N ARG A 233 1.75 11.28 12.86
CA ARG A 233 0.89 12.47 12.78
C ARG A 233 -0.59 12.09 12.67
N PHE A 234 -0.91 11.00 11.96
CA PHE A 234 -2.25 10.44 11.93
C PHE A 234 -2.69 9.94 13.32
N GLY A 235 -1.82 9.21 14.04
CA GLY A 235 -2.13 8.72 15.39
C GLY A 235 -2.40 9.85 16.38
N GLU A 236 -1.68 10.98 16.28
CA GLU A 236 -1.96 12.19 17.07
C GLU A 236 -3.37 12.75 16.80
N TRP A 237 -3.84 12.69 15.55
CA TRP A 237 -5.19 13.12 15.20
C TRP A 237 -6.27 12.16 15.72
N CYS A 238 -5.94 10.87 15.86
CA CYS A 238 -6.85 9.86 16.42
C CYS A 238 -6.91 9.88 17.96
N GLU A 239 -6.01 10.63 18.62
CA GLU A 239 -5.87 10.57 20.08
C GLU A 239 -7.19 10.91 20.77
N PRO A 240 -7.64 10.04 21.72
CA PRO A 240 -8.80 10.31 22.55
C PRO A 240 -8.63 11.59 23.37
N ALA A 241 -9.73 12.28 23.63
CA ALA A 241 -9.72 13.50 24.46
C ALA A 241 -9.09 13.28 25.84
N GLU A 242 -9.26 12.10 26.40
CA GLU A 242 -8.75 11.68 27.72
C GLU A 242 -7.45 10.86 27.61
N GLY A 243 -6.83 10.79 26.41
CA GLY A 243 -5.61 10.05 26.13
C GLY A 243 -5.85 8.56 25.81
N TRP A 244 -4.82 7.90 25.26
CA TRP A 244 -4.90 6.53 24.76
C TRP A 244 -5.21 5.46 25.83
N SER A 245 -5.01 5.77 27.12
CA SER A 245 -5.36 4.88 28.22
C SER A 245 -6.86 4.79 28.50
N SER A 246 -7.67 5.67 27.90
CA SER A 246 -9.12 5.72 28.09
C SER A 246 -9.92 4.87 27.10
N VAL A 247 -9.25 4.28 26.10
CA VAL A 247 -9.89 3.47 25.06
C VAL A 247 -9.10 2.20 24.77
N ASP A 248 -9.81 1.17 24.35
CA ASP A 248 -9.24 -0.09 23.92
C ASP A 248 -9.84 -0.57 22.57
N GLU A 249 -9.44 -1.75 22.14
CA GLU A 249 -9.89 -2.36 20.89
C GLU A 249 -11.36 -2.81 20.85
N ASN A 250 -12.10 -2.64 21.92
CA ASN A 250 -13.53 -2.97 22.00
C ASN A 250 -14.40 -1.71 21.92
N ASP A 251 -13.79 -0.54 22.04
CA ASP A 251 -14.51 0.73 21.93
C ASP A 251 -14.90 1.00 20.48
N LEU A 252 -16.17 1.26 20.23
CA LEU A 252 -16.71 1.54 18.91
C LEU A 252 -16.42 2.96 18.43
N PHE A 253 -16.34 3.92 19.35
CA PHE A 253 -16.03 5.32 19.06
C PHE A 253 -15.56 6.07 20.31
N TRP A 254 -14.86 7.17 20.09
CA TRP A 254 -14.42 8.11 21.13
C TRP A 254 -14.34 9.54 20.62
N LYS A 255 -14.44 10.51 21.56
CA LYS A 255 -14.20 11.92 21.26
C LYS A 255 -12.72 12.16 21.03
N LEU A 256 -12.40 12.94 20.00
CA LEU A 256 -11.02 13.30 19.68
C LEU A 256 -10.53 14.44 20.58
N ARG A 257 -9.22 14.42 20.85
CA ARG A 257 -8.53 15.54 21.51
C ARG A 257 -8.51 16.79 20.63
N ILE A 258 -8.45 16.63 19.31
CA ILE A 258 -8.54 17.71 18.33
C ILE A 258 -10.01 18.17 18.17
N GLY A 259 -10.18 19.40 17.60
CA GLY A 259 -11.50 19.89 17.20
C GLY A 259 -12.36 20.45 18.33
N ASN A 260 -11.84 20.62 19.55
CA ASN A 260 -12.54 21.25 20.68
C ASN A 260 -13.97 20.70 20.89
N GLY A 261 -14.09 19.38 21.02
CA GLY A 261 -15.36 18.69 21.21
C GLY A 261 -16.15 18.40 19.92
N GLN A 262 -15.71 18.91 18.77
CA GLN A 262 -16.32 18.69 17.45
C GLN A 262 -15.64 17.54 16.66
N GLY A 263 -14.92 16.66 17.35
CA GLY A 263 -14.20 15.54 16.76
C GLY A 263 -14.64 14.19 17.31
N ILE A 264 -14.75 13.21 16.42
CA ILE A 264 -15.06 11.82 16.75
C ILE A 264 -14.14 10.87 15.96
N CYS A 265 -13.65 9.83 16.64
CA CYS A 265 -13.09 8.67 15.98
C CYS A 265 -14.08 7.52 16.07
N ILE A 266 -14.32 6.85 14.94
CA ILE A 266 -15.11 5.61 14.85
C ILE A 266 -14.12 4.47 14.60
N HIS A 267 -14.28 3.40 15.34
CA HIS A 267 -13.50 2.18 15.20
C HIS A 267 -14.40 1.04 14.73
N LEU A 268 -14.03 0.45 13.58
CA LEU A 268 -14.77 -0.66 12.97
C LEU A 268 -13.94 -1.94 13.11
N ASP A 269 -14.16 -2.67 14.22
CA ASP A 269 -13.51 -3.95 14.48
C ASP A 269 -14.07 -5.05 13.57
N GLY A 270 -13.20 -5.70 12.78
CA GLY A 270 -13.60 -6.78 11.89
C GLY A 270 -14.25 -7.96 12.59
N LEU A 271 -13.86 -8.26 13.84
CA LEU A 271 -14.50 -9.31 14.63
C LEU A 271 -15.96 -8.97 15.00
N GLN A 272 -16.33 -7.70 14.94
CA GLN A 272 -17.68 -7.20 15.15
C GLN A 272 -18.43 -6.93 13.84
N SER A 273 -17.88 -7.38 12.70
CA SER A 273 -18.53 -7.13 11.40
C SER A 273 -19.89 -7.82 11.31
N PRO A 274 -20.83 -7.26 10.55
CA PRO A 274 -22.15 -7.88 10.37
C PRO A 274 -22.12 -9.33 9.89
N ASN A 275 -21.16 -9.70 9.02
CA ASN A 275 -21.00 -11.08 8.56
C ASN A 275 -20.61 -12.04 9.69
N LEU A 276 -19.66 -11.63 10.53
CA LEU A 276 -19.16 -12.46 11.63
C LEU A 276 -20.20 -12.58 12.75
N LYS A 277 -20.88 -11.49 13.09
CA LYS A 277 -21.99 -11.52 14.07
C LYS A 277 -23.12 -12.45 13.63
N ALA A 278 -23.40 -12.51 12.33
CA ALA A 278 -24.45 -13.37 11.80
C ALA A 278 -24.00 -14.82 11.60
N GLY A 279 -22.70 -15.12 11.73
CA GLY A 279 -22.14 -16.45 11.41
C GLY A 279 -22.31 -16.88 9.95
N LYS A 280 -22.59 -15.94 9.05
CA LYS A 280 -22.76 -16.17 7.60
C LYS A 280 -22.46 -14.90 6.82
N THR A 281 -22.12 -15.05 5.55
CA THR A 281 -21.90 -13.90 4.65
C THR A 281 -23.24 -13.26 4.28
N ILE A 282 -23.57 -12.13 4.90
CA ILE A 282 -24.72 -11.29 4.54
C ILE A 282 -24.30 -10.29 3.47
N TYR A 283 -23.13 -9.68 3.65
CA TYR A 283 -22.55 -8.67 2.76
C TYR A 283 -21.27 -9.22 2.12
N PRO A 284 -21.29 -9.67 0.84
CA PRO A 284 -20.13 -10.29 0.18
C PRO A 284 -18.90 -9.37 0.08
N TYR A 285 -19.11 -8.05 0.12
CA TYR A 285 -18.05 -7.04 0.05
C TYR A 285 -17.35 -6.77 1.40
N MET A 286 -17.92 -7.27 2.50
CA MET A 286 -17.35 -7.11 3.84
C MET A 286 -16.44 -8.30 4.22
N LEU A 287 -15.70 -8.14 5.32
CA LEU A 287 -14.79 -9.16 5.84
C LEU A 287 -15.54 -10.46 6.15
N THR A 288 -14.94 -11.58 5.73
CA THR A 288 -15.45 -12.94 6.01
C THR A 288 -14.47 -13.70 6.90
N GLN A 289 -14.91 -14.81 7.48
CA GLN A 289 -14.05 -15.68 8.29
C GLN A 289 -12.87 -16.23 7.47
N GLU A 290 -13.08 -16.54 6.20
CA GLU A 290 -12.03 -17.02 5.30
C GLU A 290 -10.94 -15.96 5.11
N SER A 291 -11.34 -14.69 4.93
CA SER A 291 -10.40 -13.57 4.80
C SER A 291 -9.56 -13.38 6.08
N ILE A 292 -10.17 -13.56 7.26
CA ILE A 292 -9.46 -13.52 8.54
C ILE A 292 -8.44 -14.66 8.64
N ASN A 293 -8.87 -15.88 8.32
CA ASN A 293 -8.01 -17.06 8.34
C ASN A 293 -6.82 -16.90 7.37
N GLU A 294 -7.04 -16.29 6.21
CA GLU A 294 -5.98 -15.98 5.25
C GLU A 294 -4.97 -14.98 5.84
N ILE A 295 -5.44 -13.89 6.47
CA ILE A 295 -4.58 -12.90 7.13
C ILE A 295 -3.77 -13.56 8.24
N ILE A 296 -4.39 -14.36 9.08
CA ILE A 296 -3.71 -15.08 10.16
C ILE A 296 -2.67 -16.05 9.58
N SER A 297 -3.01 -16.78 8.53
CA SER A 297 -2.08 -17.71 7.89
C SER A 297 -0.89 -17.00 7.27
N ASN A 298 -1.09 -15.80 6.70
CA ASN A 298 -0.04 -15.06 6.01
C ASN A 298 0.85 -14.24 6.96
N HIS A 299 0.31 -13.75 8.06
CA HIS A 299 1.00 -12.78 8.93
C HIS A 299 1.10 -13.23 10.39
N GLY A 300 0.24 -14.13 10.84
CA GLY A 300 0.10 -14.52 12.26
C GLY A 300 -0.97 -13.71 13.00
N ALA A 301 -1.60 -14.32 13.99
CA ALA A 301 -2.63 -13.68 14.82
C ALA A 301 -2.08 -12.53 15.71
N ASP A 302 -0.78 -12.55 16.02
CA ASP A 302 -0.10 -11.53 16.84
C ASP A 302 0.73 -10.58 15.97
N SER A 303 0.26 -10.27 14.75
CA SER A 303 0.98 -9.39 13.83
C SER A 303 0.35 -8.00 13.79
N VAL A 304 1.17 -7.00 13.45
CA VAL A 304 0.70 -5.63 13.15
C VAL A 304 -0.38 -5.67 12.06
N GLN A 305 -0.22 -6.55 11.05
CA GLN A 305 -1.18 -6.72 9.97
C GLN A 305 -2.52 -7.26 10.46
N TYR A 306 -2.53 -8.21 11.40
CA TYR A 306 -3.77 -8.69 11.99
C TYR A 306 -4.50 -7.56 12.74
N TRP A 307 -3.79 -6.78 13.52
CA TRP A 307 -4.38 -5.64 14.23
C TRP A 307 -4.93 -4.59 13.26
N ALA A 308 -4.18 -4.22 12.26
CA ALA A 308 -4.63 -3.22 11.28
C ALA A 308 -5.76 -3.71 10.36
N LEU A 309 -5.63 -4.95 9.82
CA LEU A 309 -6.51 -5.44 8.75
C LEU A 309 -7.71 -6.25 9.25
N VAL A 310 -7.65 -6.81 10.47
CA VAL A 310 -8.76 -7.56 11.08
C VAL A 310 -9.35 -6.77 12.23
N ARG A 311 -8.58 -6.42 13.27
CA ARG A 311 -9.11 -5.65 14.39
C ARG A 311 -9.44 -4.21 14.00
N GLY A 312 -8.78 -3.66 12.99
CA GLY A 312 -8.98 -2.26 12.58
C GLY A 312 -8.55 -1.26 13.64
N PHE A 313 -7.71 -1.67 14.57
CA PHE A 313 -7.21 -0.90 15.71
C PHE A 313 -5.68 -0.80 15.66
N PHE A 314 -5.13 0.18 16.35
CA PHE A 314 -3.67 0.31 16.47
C PHE A 314 -3.08 -0.90 17.19
N PRO A 315 -1.99 -1.48 16.67
CA PRO A 315 -1.30 -2.55 17.37
C PRO A 315 -0.87 -2.14 18.77
N PRO A 316 -0.89 -3.07 19.76
CA PRO A 316 -0.37 -2.83 21.10
C PRO A 316 1.07 -2.33 21.10
N ASP A 317 1.41 -1.47 22.06
CA ASP A 317 2.76 -0.94 22.22
C ASP A 317 3.77 -2.07 22.44
N GLY A 318 4.91 -1.99 21.75
CA GLY A 318 5.95 -3.01 21.81
C GLY A 318 5.66 -4.29 21.00
N MET A 319 4.57 -4.33 20.22
CA MET A 319 4.31 -5.46 19.33
C MET A 319 5.44 -5.62 18.33
N VAL A 320 5.97 -6.84 18.26
CA VAL A 320 7.11 -7.16 17.41
C VAL A 320 6.68 -7.43 15.98
N SER A 321 7.03 -6.52 15.09
CA SER A 321 6.82 -6.68 13.66
C SER A 321 7.94 -7.52 13.05
N LYS A 322 7.66 -8.79 12.72
CA LYS A 322 8.58 -9.67 12.00
C LYS A 322 8.43 -9.49 10.49
N ILE A 323 9.52 -9.34 9.78
CA ILE A 323 9.50 -9.32 8.31
C ILE A 323 9.27 -10.74 7.77
N TRP A 324 9.76 -11.74 8.49
CA TRP A 324 9.70 -13.15 8.10
C TRP A 324 8.95 -13.97 9.17
N PRO A 325 7.61 -14.09 9.06
CA PRO A 325 6.83 -14.90 10.01
C PRO A 325 7.06 -16.41 9.83
N ASN A 326 6.75 -17.18 10.85
CA ASN A 326 6.95 -18.62 10.84
C ASN A 326 6.21 -19.33 9.69
N SER A 327 5.03 -18.85 9.32
CA SER A 327 4.27 -19.37 8.17
C SER A 327 5.03 -19.25 6.84
N THR A 328 5.79 -18.16 6.66
CA THR A 328 6.67 -17.99 5.49
C THR A 328 7.82 -18.98 5.51
N THR A 329 8.42 -19.22 6.70
CA THR A 329 9.46 -20.24 6.86
C THR A 329 8.96 -21.62 6.47
N GLU A 330 7.78 -22.01 6.97
CA GLU A 330 7.20 -23.32 6.66
C GLU A 330 6.96 -23.51 5.15
N ARG A 331 6.48 -22.47 4.45
CA ARG A 331 6.29 -22.52 3.00
C ARG A 331 7.60 -22.64 2.22
N ALA A 332 8.65 -21.99 2.69
CA ALA A 332 9.96 -21.96 2.04
C ALA A 332 10.88 -23.13 2.43
N LYS A 333 10.52 -23.96 3.42
CA LYS A 333 11.34 -25.11 3.85
C LYS A 333 11.56 -26.13 2.75
N ALA A 334 10.48 -26.57 2.11
CA ALA A 334 10.56 -27.62 1.11
C ALA A 334 11.34 -27.15 -0.13
N PRO A 335 12.18 -28.01 -0.74
CA PRO A 335 12.81 -27.71 -2.00
C PRO A 335 11.76 -27.65 -3.12
N ILE A 336 11.99 -26.75 -4.07
CA ILE A 336 11.18 -26.62 -5.28
C ILE A 336 11.64 -27.70 -6.27
N LYS A 337 10.69 -28.45 -6.81
CA LYS A 337 10.96 -29.44 -7.89
C LYS A 337 10.87 -28.71 -9.23
N PHE A 338 11.78 -29.08 -10.13
CA PHE A 338 11.85 -28.58 -11.49
C PHE A 338 11.66 -29.76 -12.46
N ASP A 339 10.79 -29.60 -13.45
CA ASP A 339 10.55 -30.63 -14.49
C ASP A 339 11.69 -30.66 -15.52
N PHE A 340 12.46 -29.56 -15.60
CA PHE A 340 13.62 -29.41 -16.47
C PHE A 340 14.86 -29.18 -15.64
N GLN A 341 16.03 -29.46 -16.21
CA GLN A 341 17.29 -29.22 -15.55
C GLN A 341 17.45 -27.73 -15.23
N PRO A 342 17.44 -27.32 -13.94
CA PRO A 342 17.61 -25.94 -13.55
C PRO A 342 19.05 -25.48 -13.72
N GLN A 343 19.25 -24.19 -13.87
CA GLN A 343 20.57 -23.58 -13.80
C GLN A 343 20.96 -23.37 -12.33
N GLN A 344 22.27 -23.19 -12.09
CA GLN A 344 22.75 -22.88 -10.75
C GLN A 344 22.79 -21.37 -10.57
N CYS A 345 22.51 -20.91 -9.35
CA CYS A 345 22.64 -19.51 -8.95
C CYS A 345 23.29 -19.39 -7.58
N ALA A 346 23.84 -18.24 -7.27
CA ALA A 346 24.41 -17.99 -5.95
C ALA A 346 24.23 -16.55 -5.47
N THR A 347 24.29 -16.39 -4.15
CA THR A 347 24.31 -15.09 -3.46
C THR A 347 25.50 -15.03 -2.53
N LEU A 348 26.01 -13.83 -2.26
CA LEU A 348 27.12 -13.62 -1.33
C LEU A 348 26.88 -12.44 -0.40
N ASP A 349 27.01 -12.66 0.91
CA ASP A 349 27.26 -11.60 1.91
C ASP A 349 28.73 -11.65 2.31
N PRO A 350 29.60 -10.76 1.77
CA PRO A 350 31.03 -10.83 2.00
C PRO A 350 31.41 -10.24 3.36
N ALA A 351 32.29 -10.93 4.07
CA ALA A 351 32.86 -10.45 5.33
C ALA A 351 34.36 -10.78 5.39
N PHE A 352 35.13 -10.00 6.19
CA PHE A 352 36.59 -10.00 6.13
C PHE A 352 37.27 -10.35 7.44
N GLU A 353 36.59 -10.25 8.61
CA GLU A 353 37.25 -10.40 9.91
C GLU A 353 36.44 -11.21 10.92
N PHE A 354 35.40 -10.59 11.49
CA PHE A 354 34.64 -11.17 12.62
C PHE A 354 33.29 -11.76 12.21
N ASP A 355 32.77 -11.38 11.07
CA ASP A 355 31.48 -11.86 10.56
C ASP A 355 31.73 -12.96 9.51
N ASN A 356 30.71 -13.76 9.20
CA ASN A 356 30.85 -14.86 8.26
C ASN A 356 30.71 -14.36 6.81
N CYS A 357 31.65 -14.71 5.95
CA CYS A 357 31.51 -14.55 4.51
C CYS A 357 30.66 -15.72 3.99
N VAL A 358 29.37 -15.48 3.73
CA VAL A 358 28.36 -16.51 3.46
C VAL A 358 27.93 -16.48 1.98
N MET A 359 27.98 -17.65 1.35
CA MET A 359 27.50 -17.86 0.00
C MET A 359 26.41 -18.94 0.00
N HIS A 360 25.21 -18.62 -0.47
CA HIS A 360 24.18 -19.62 -0.73
C HIS A 360 24.18 -20.04 -2.18
N ILE A 361 24.07 -21.33 -2.40
CA ILE A 361 23.91 -21.96 -3.72
C ILE A 361 22.47 -22.43 -3.86
N GLY A 362 21.90 -22.20 -5.03
CA GLY A 362 20.54 -22.63 -5.34
C GLY A 362 20.36 -23.02 -6.80
N GLN A 363 19.27 -23.71 -7.05
CA GLN A 363 18.77 -24.04 -8.38
C GLN A 363 17.79 -22.96 -8.84
N LEU A 364 18.01 -22.41 -10.02
CA LEU A 364 17.21 -21.39 -10.68
C LEU A 364 16.55 -21.97 -11.94
N GLY A 365 15.25 -21.89 -12.06
CA GLY A 365 14.55 -22.37 -13.24
C GLY A 365 13.06 -22.09 -13.23
N MET A 366 12.40 -22.46 -14.31
CA MET A 366 10.94 -22.51 -14.42
C MET A 366 10.47 -23.92 -14.06
N PRO A 367 9.60 -24.10 -13.05
CA PRO A 367 9.29 -25.44 -12.55
C PRO A 367 8.45 -26.29 -13.52
N VAL A 368 7.61 -25.66 -14.36
CA VAL A 368 6.68 -26.33 -15.27
C VAL A 368 6.74 -25.70 -16.66
N PHE A 369 6.62 -26.51 -17.69
CA PHE A 369 6.55 -26.03 -19.07
C PHE A 369 5.39 -25.05 -19.28
N GLY A 370 5.68 -23.92 -19.91
CA GLY A 370 4.70 -22.85 -20.14
C GLY A 370 4.52 -21.84 -18.97
N GLN A 371 5.08 -22.11 -17.80
CA GLN A 371 5.23 -21.08 -16.75
C GLN A 371 6.38 -20.14 -17.12
N ARG A 372 6.17 -18.83 -16.89
CA ARG A 372 7.19 -17.81 -17.19
C ARG A 372 7.89 -17.27 -15.94
N ASP A 373 7.50 -17.77 -14.76
CA ASP A 373 8.07 -17.32 -13.51
C ASP A 373 9.27 -18.18 -13.14
N TYR A 374 10.41 -17.54 -12.97
CA TYR A 374 11.58 -18.18 -12.39
C TYR A 374 11.32 -18.46 -10.90
N LYS A 375 11.87 -19.58 -10.43
CA LYS A 375 11.90 -19.93 -9.01
C LYS A 375 13.32 -20.27 -8.60
N ILE A 376 13.62 -20.09 -7.30
CA ILE A 376 14.91 -20.47 -6.73
C ILE A 376 14.68 -21.43 -5.58
N SER A 377 15.40 -22.56 -5.59
CA SER A 377 15.44 -23.55 -4.51
C SER A 377 16.85 -23.64 -3.94
N GLY A 378 17.04 -23.32 -2.66
CA GLY A 378 18.32 -23.47 -1.98
C GLY A 378 18.80 -24.94 -1.97
N THR A 379 20.12 -25.14 -2.14
CA THR A 379 20.75 -26.47 -2.17
C THR A 379 21.85 -26.61 -1.13
N GLU A 380 22.67 -25.61 -0.92
CA GLU A 380 23.76 -25.63 0.06
C GLU A 380 24.18 -24.23 0.52
N THR A 381 24.85 -24.17 1.66
CA THR A 381 25.47 -22.95 2.19
C THR A 381 26.98 -23.17 2.31
N LEU A 382 27.74 -22.24 1.78
CA LEU A 382 29.20 -22.21 1.90
C LEU A 382 29.61 -21.03 2.79
N VAL A 383 30.66 -21.23 3.59
CA VAL A 383 31.27 -20.18 4.39
C VAL A 383 32.76 -20.14 4.06
N ALA A 384 33.23 -18.99 3.58
CA ALA A 384 34.63 -18.82 3.24
C ALA A 384 35.51 -18.86 4.51
N LYS A 385 36.63 -19.56 4.40
CA LYS A 385 37.70 -19.53 5.40
C LYS A 385 38.83 -18.69 4.83
N LEU A 386 38.93 -17.44 5.31
CA LEU A 386 40.03 -16.54 4.90
C LEU A 386 41.29 -16.88 5.70
N ASP A 387 42.43 -16.93 5.00
CA ASP A 387 43.72 -17.13 5.63
C ASP A 387 44.32 -15.79 6.07
N ALA A 388 44.34 -15.57 7.39
CA ALA A 388 44.93 -14.37 7.97
C ALA A 388 46.48 -14.33 7.83
N GLY A 389 47.12 -15.48 7.62
CA GLY A 389 48.56 -15.63 7.41
C GLY A 389 49.02 -15.33 5.98
N LEU A 390 48.08 -15.32 5.02
CA LEU A 390 48.39 -15.05 3.62
C LEU A 390 48.49 -13.53 3.35
N THR A 391 49.56 -12.92 3.79
CA THR A 391 49.76 -11.45 3.69
C THR A 391 50.00 -10.96 2.26
N ALA A 392 50.41 -11.87 1.35
CA ALA A 392 50.67 -11.53 -0.04
C ALA A 392 49.39 -11.34 -0.87
N GLU A 393 48.25 -11.86 -0.41
CA GLU A 393 46.97 -11.71 -1.08
C GLU A 393 45.97 -11.00 -0.16
N PRO A 394 45.56 -9.77 -0.49
CA PRO A 394 44.52 -9.05 0.26
C PRO A 394 43.24 -9.84 0.41
N LYS A 395 42.50 -9.67 1.52
CA LYS A 395 41.31 -10.44 1.86
C LYS A 395 40.22 -10.33 0.81
N ASP A 396 40.07 -9.20 0.15
CA ASP A 396 39.12 -8.99 -0.94
C ASP A 396 39.43 -9.86 -2.17
N TYR A 397 40.72 -10.05 -2.50
CA TYR A 397 41.17 -10.98 -3.53
C TYR A 397 40.90 -12.45 -3.14
N GLN A 398 41.21 -12.81 -1.88
CA GLN A 398 40.90 -14.16 -1.37
C GLN A 398 39.41 -14.49 -1.52
N VAL A 399 38.52 -13.55 -1.14
CA VAL A 399 37.07 -13.73 -1.31
C VAL A 399 36.69 -13.83 -2.78
N ALA A 400 37.20 -12.94 -3.62
CA ALA A 400 36.87 -12.94 -5.05
C ALA A 400 37.33 -14.23 -5.75
N HIS A 401 38.55 -14.69 -5.50
CA HIS A 401 39.07 -15.94 -6.07
C HIS A 401 38.31 -17.18 -5.56
N TRP A 402 37.97 -17.20 -4.26
CA TRP A 402 37.14 -18.26 -3.71
C TRP A 402 35.77 -18.30 -4.40
N VAL A 403 35.11 -17.15 -4.58
CA VAL A 403 33.82 -17.05 -5.28
C VAL A 403 33.93 -17.55 -6.70
N MET A 404 34.91 -17.10 -7.46
CA MET A 404 35.13 -17.54 -8.85
C MET A 404 35.33 -19.04 -8.92
N HIS A 405 36.16 -19.60 -8.03
CA HIS A 405 36.41 -21.04 -7.96
C HIS A 405 35.12 -21.84 -7.69
N GLU A 406 34.34 -21.45 -6.65
CA GLU A 406 33.13 -22.15 -6.28
C GLU A 406 32.02 -22.02 -7.33
N CYS A 407 31.93 -20.85 -7.99
CA CYS A 407 30.99 -20.64 -9.09
C CYS A 407 31.37 -21.45 -10.34
N GLN A 408 32.62 -21.44 -10.74
CA GLN A 408 33.13 -22.22 -11.91
C GLN A 408 32.92 -23.73 -11.70
N LYS A 409 33.25 -24.24 -10.52
CA LYS A 409 33.06 -25.63 -10.12
C LYS A 409 31.61 -26.11 -10.28
N ARG A 410 30.63 -25.20 -10.09
CA ARG A 410 29.19 -25.50 -10.16
C ARG A 410 28.52 -25.04 -11.45
N GLY A 411 29.26 -24.43 -12.36
CA GLY A 411 28.73 -23.91 -13.62
C GLY A 411 27.77 -22.74 -13.42
N ILE A 412 27.98 -21.92 -12.36
CA ILE A 412 27.18 -20.73 -12.08
C ILE A 412 27.60 -19.63 -13.03
N LEU A 413 26.64 -19.08 -13.78
CA LEU A 413 26.88 -17.97 -14.69
C LEU A 413 26.98 -16.64 -13.91
N PRO A 414 27.81 -15.69 -14.37
CA PRO A 414 27.98 -14.41 -13.70
C PRO A 414 26.68 -13.63 -13.50
N GLU A 415 25.75 -13.71 -14.46
CA GLU A 415 24.41 -13.08 -14.38
C GLU A 415 23.45 -13.75 -13.39
N HIS A 416 23.79 -14.96 -12.92
CA HIS A 416 23.06 -15.70 -11.88
C HIS A 416 23.74 -15.60 -10.50
N PHE A 417 24.78 -14.77 -10.40
CA PHE A 417 25.46 -14.45 -9.15
C PHE A 417 25.15 -13.01 -8.71
N ILE A 418 24.78 -12.83 -7.45
CA ILE A 418 24.45 -11.52 -6.88
C ILE A 418 25.10 -11.38 -5.51
N MET A 419 25.64 -10.21 -5.18
CA MET A 419 26.33 -9.96 -3.91
C MET A 419 26.04 -8.58 -3.33
N ASP A 420 26.17 -8.47 -1.99
CA ASP A 420 26.23 -7.16 -1.35
C ASP A 420 27.51 -6.40 -1.74
N THR A 421 27.35 -5.12 -2.07
CA THR A 421 28.45 -4.23 -2.44
C THR A 421 28.66 -3.09 -1.44
N THR A 422 28.09 -3.21 -0.23
CA THR A 422 28.15 -2.15 0.79
C THR A 422 29.54 -2.09 1.41
N GLY A 423 30.10 -0.89 1.56
CA GLY A 423 31.38 -0.68 2.24
C GLY A 423 32.57 -1.39 1.58
N ASN A 424 33.30 -2.19 2.35
CA ASN A 424 34.50 -2.91 1.88
C ASN A 424 34.18 -3.99 0.83
N ALA A 425 32.93 -4.45 0.73
CA ALA A 425 32.50 -5.41 -0.28
C ALA A 425 32.65 -4.89 -1.73
N ARG A 426 32.75 -3.57 -1.92
CA ARG A 426 33.01 -2.96 -3.23
C ARG A 426 34.31 -3.43 -3.87
N GLY A 427 35.36 -3.71 -3.04
CA GLY A 427 36.62 -4.26 -3.53
C GLY A 427 36.43 -5.62 -4.18
N VAL A 428 35.78 -6.54 -3.49
CA VAL A 428 35.42 -7.87 -4.03
C VAL A 428 34.62 -7.75 -5.33
N TYR A 429 33.60 -6.91 -5.34
CA TYR A 429 32.78 -6.69 -6.53
C TYR A 429 33.58 -6.19 -7.74
N ALA A 430 34.46 -5.21 -7.51
CA ALA A 430 35.31 -4.68 -8.58
C ALA A 430 36.27 -5.73 -9.16
N ILE A 431 36.85 -6.60 -8.29
CA ILE A 431 37.71 -7.69 -8.71
C ILE A 431 36.91 -8.70 -9.55
N LEU A 432 35.73 -9.12 -9.07
CA LEU A 432 34.87 -10.05 -9.79
C LEU A 432 34.43 -9.49 -11.16
N GLN A 433 34.11 -8.21 -11.24
CA GLN A 433 33.76 -7.57 -12.51
C GLN A 433 34.94 -7.52 -13.50
N LYS A 434 36.14 -7.37 -12.99
CA LYS A 434 37.35 -7.31 -13.81
C LYS A 434 37.84 -8.69 -14.25
N GLU A 435 37.84 -9.67 -13.35
CA GLU A 435 38.51 -10.94 -13.55
C GLU A 435 37.56 -12.07 -13.95
N TRP A 436 36.26 -11.95 -13.62
CA TRP A 436 35.26 -12.94 -14.01
C TRP A 436 34.32 -12.42 -15.09
N SER A 437 33.46 -11.44 -14.77
CA SER A 437 32.57 -10.84 -15.76
C SER A 437 31.92 -9.54 -15.26
N ARG A 438 31.68 -8.62 -16.19
CA ARG A 438 30.88 -7.40 -15.94
C ARG A 438 29.39 -7.70 -15.66
N ASN A 439 28.91 -8.93 -15.94
CA ASN A 439 27.54 -9.35 -15.68
C ASN A 439 27.30 -9.76 -14.22
N VAL A 440 28.34 -9.79 -13.38
CA VAL A 440 28.19 -9.99 -11.94
C VAL A 440 27.28 -8.92 -11.36
N GLN A 441 26.30 -9.33 -10.57
CA GLN A 441 25.29 -8.43 -10.05
C GLN A 441 25.63 -7.97 -8.63
N GLY A 442 25.47 -6.67 -8.38
CA GLY A 442 25.67 -6.08 -7.07
C GLY A 442 24.40 -5.43 -6.52
N VAL A 443 24.27 -5.44 -5.19
CA VAL A 443 23.23 -4.76 -4.42
C VAL A 443 23.88 -3.93 -3.31
N GLU A 444 23.41 -2.72 -3.09
CA GLU A 444 23.91 -1.84 -2.02
C GLU A 444 22.87 -1.75 -0.89
N TYR A 445 23.10 -2.46 0.20
CA TYR A 445 22.16 -2.56 1.32
C TYR A 445 21.83 -1.22 1.96
N GLY A 446 22.80 -0.32 2.03
CA GLY A 446 22.64 1.03 2.57
C GLY A 446 21.96 2.03 1.63
N GLY A 447 21.65 1.62 0.40
CA GLY A 447 20.95 2.46 -0.58
C GLY A 447 19.51 2.74 -0.20
N ALA A 448 18.90 3.72 -0.88
CA ALA A 448 17.47 3.98 -0.79
C ALA A 448 16.65 2.82 -1.41
N ALA A 449 15.44 2.60 -0.93
CA ALA A 449 14.50 1.68 -1.55
C ALA A 449 14.19 2.10 -3.00
N THR A 450 13.83 1.13 -3.85
CA THR A 450 13.67 1.36 -5.27
C THR A 450 12.31 1.97 -5.63
N ASN A 451 12.22 2.57 -6.81
CA ASN A 451 10.95 3.04 -7.39
C ASN A 451 10.13 1.92 -8.05
N ARG A 452 10.53 0.66 -7.89
CA ARG A 452 9.80 -0.52 -8.39
C ARG A 452 8.75 -0.97 -7.38
N PRO A 453 7.63 -1.57 -7.81
CA PRO A 453 6.70 -2.20 -6.89
C PRO A 453 7.32 -3.47 -6.26
N LEU A 454 6.84 -3.83 -5.08
CA LEU A 454 7.23 -5.08 -4.42
C LEU A 454 6.56 -6.29 -5.07
N ARG A 455 5.30 -6.13 -5.48
CA ARG A 455 4.43 -7.13 -6.11
C ARG A 455 3.88 -6.59 -7.42
N ALA A 456 3.58 -7.48 -8.36
CA ALA A 456 3.03 -7.10 -9.65
C ALA A 456 1.57 -6.60 -9.59
N ASP A 457 0.85 -6.96 -8.53
CA ASP A 457 -0.54 -6.56 -8.24
C ASP A 457 -0.63 -5.35 -7.29
N ASP A 458 0.51 -4.74 -6.90
CA ASP A 458 0.57 -3.55 -6.06
C ASP A 458 1.26 -2.41 -6.84
N ASN A 459 0.58 -1.28 -6.97
CA ASN A 459 1.11 -0.12 -7.69
C ASN A 459 1.97 0.81 -6.81
N ARG A 460 2.04 0.53 -5.49
CA ARG A 460 2.89 1.32 -4.59
C ARG A 460 4.36 1.00 -4.86
N LYS A 461 5.17 2.04 -4.89
CA LYS A 461 6.61 1.89 -5.06
C LYS A 461 7.27 1.50 -3.74
N CYS A 462 8.34 0.73 -3.80
CA CYS A 462 9.09 0.37 -2.60
C CYS A 462 9.64 1.60 -1.86
N GLU A 463 10.05 2.66 -2.56
CA GLU A 463 10.47 3.93 -1.95
C GLU A 463 9.37 4.63 -1.12
N ASP A 464 8.09 4.31 -1.37
CA ASP A 464 6.94 4.81 -0.61
C ASP A 464 6.64 4.00 0.65
N LEU A 465 7.17 2.77 0.73
CA LEU A 465 6.90 1.81 1.81
C LEU A 465 8.12 1.61 2.71
N TYR A 466 9.32 1.66 2.16
CA TYR A 466 10.55 1.28 2.83
C TYR A 466 11.57 2.42 2.82
N ARG A 467 12.31 2.56 3.91
CA ARG A 467 13.36 3.59 4.00
C ARG A 467 14.64 3.19 3.28
N TRP A 468 15.06 1.93 3.44
CA TRP A 468 16.34 1.43 2.96
C TRP A 468 16.15 0.23 2.04
N PHE A 469 17.07 0.04 1.11
CA PHE A 469 17.03 -1.08 0.19
C PHE A 469 17.11 -2.44 0.90
N ILE A 470 17.88 -2.57 1.99
CA ILE A 470 17.89 -3.80 2.81
C ILE A 470 16.50 -4.16 3.34
N THR A 471 15.70 -3.16 3.72
CA THR A 471 14.31 -3.40 4.15
C THR A 471 13.48 -3.96 3.00
N GLU A 472 13.57 -3.35 1.82
CA GLU A 472 12.93 -3.84 0.60
C GLU A 472 13.34 -5.29 0.29
N LEU A 473 14.63 -5.62 0.37
CA LEU A 473 15.15 -6.97 0.10
C LEU A 473 14.53 -8.02 1.00
N TYR A 474 14.44 -7.77 2.30
CA TYR A 474 13.82 -8.68 3.25
C TYR A 474 12.33 -8.88 2.98
N PHE A 475 11.58 -7.82 2.72
CA PHE A 475 10.17 -7.91 2.37
C PHE A 475 9.98 -8.59 1.00
N ARG A 476 10.79 -8.28 0.00
CA ARG A 476 10.75 -8.91 -1.32
C ARG A 476 10.99 -10.41 -1.24
N ALA A 477 12.00 -10.85 -0.51
CA ALA A 477 12.27 -12.28 -0.29
C ALA A 477 11.11 -12.96 0.44
N SER A 478 10.55 -12.32 1.47
CA SER A 478 9.38 -12.81 2.20
C SER A 478 8.17 -12.99 1.27
N GLU A 479 7.84 -12.00 0.45
CA GLU A 479 6.74 -12.10 -0.51
C GLU A 479 6.99 -13.16 -1.61
N CYS A 480 8.23 -13.28 -2.09
CA CYS A 480 8.61 -14.35 -3.00
C CYS A 480 8.42 -15.75 -2.38
N ALA A 481 8.81 -15.92 -1.13
CA ALA A 481 8.62 -17.18 -0.40
C ALA A 481 7.13 -17.49 -0.17
N LYS A 482 6.30 -16.50 0.22
CA LYS A 482 4.84 -16.64 0.33
C LYS A 482 4.18 -17.06 -0.99
N ALA A 483 4.69 -16.53 -2.09
CA ALA A 483 4.22 -16.87 -3.44
C ALA A 483 4.77 -18.21 -3.97
N GLY A 484 5.62 -18.91 -3.21
CA GLY A 484 6.25 -20.16 -3.64
C GLY A 484 7.29 -20.00 -4.74
N LEU A 485 7.90 -18.81 -4.83
CA LEU A 485 8.99 -18.50 -5.77
C LEU A 485 10.37 -18.78 -5.16
N LEU A 486 10.46 -18.81 -3.82
CA LEU A 486 11.66 -19.20 -3.06
C LEU A 486 11.37 -20.42 -2.20
N GLY A 487 12.29 -21.38 -2.18
CA GLY A 487 12.17 -22.60 -1.39
C GLY A 487 13.53 -23.22 -1.06
N GLY A 488 13.52 -24.43 -0.47
CA GLY A 488 14.73 -25.18 -0.14
C GLY A 488 15.49 -24.69 1.09
N LEU A 489 14.84 -23.92 1.99
CA LEU A 489 15.48 -23.49 3.24
C LEU A 489 15.98 -24.64 4.10
N SER A 490 15.34 -25.84 4.01
CA SER A 490 15.79 -27.04 4.73
C SER A 490 17.17 -27.57 4.30
N ASN A 491 17.62 -27.20 3.10
CA ASN A 491 18.92 -27.62 2.55
C ASN A 491 20.04 -26.63 2.88
N LEU A 492 19.69 -25.47 3.39
CA LEU A 492 20.64 -24.44 3.78
C LEU A 492 21.06 -24.59 5.25
N ASP A 493 22.11 -23.89 5.63
CA ASP A 493 22.50 -23.82 7.04
C ASP A 493 21.35 -23.30 7.89
N ARG A 494 21.07 -23.95 9.03
CA ARG A 494 19.97 -23.61 9.94
C ARG A 494 20.00 -22.14 10.37
N ARG A 495 21.18 -21.55 10.49
CA ARG A 495 21.36 -20.12 10.81
C ARG A 495 20.63 -19.19 9.83
N THR A 496 20.40 -19.64 8.59
CA THR A 496 19.59 -18.88 7.62
C THR A 496 18.16 -18.68 8.11
N ILE A 497 17.53 -19.75 8.63
CA ILE A 497 16.17 -19.69 9.18
C ILE A 497 16.15 -18.81 10.45
N ASP A 498 17.15 -18.98 11.31
CA ASP A 498 17.25 -18.21 12.56
C ASP A 498 17.39 -16.69 12.26
N ASP A 499 18.22 -16.32 11.30
CA ASP A 499 18.44 -14.93 10.90
C ASP A 499 17.19 -14.31 10.28
N LEU A 500 16.54 -15.00 9.34
CA LEU A 500 15.32 -14.55 8.70
C LEU A 500 14.20 -14.34 9.72
N SER A 501 13.99 -15.31 10.63
CA SER A 501 12.94 -15.28 11.64
C SER A 501 13.21 -14.24 12.72
N ALA A 502 14.46 -13.87 12.92
CA ALA A 502 14.86 -12.89 13.91
C ALA A 502 14.72 -11.45 13.45
N ARG A 503 14.76 -11.19 12.13
CA ARG A 503 14.73 -9.82 11.61
C ARG A 503 13.39 -9.15 11.85
N ARG A 504 13.43 -8.02 12.54
CA ARG A 504 12.28 -7.19 12.89
C ARG A 504 12.26 -5.94 12.02
N TYR A 505 11.12 -5.27 12.01
CA TYR A 505 11.03 -3.91 11.47
C TYR A 505 10.25 -3.02 12.42
N GLU A 506 10.47 -1.74 12.30
CA GLU A 506 9.76 -0.68 12.98
C GLU A 506 9.19 0.29 11.95
N LEU A 507 8.16 1.00 12.37
CA LEU A 507 7.56 2.05 11.56
C LEU A 507 8.17 3.38 12.01
N LYS A 508 8.68 4.15 11.06
CA LYS A 508 9.27 5.48 11.36
C LYS A 508 8.63 6.54 10.49
N GLN A 509 8.27 7.65 11.12
CA GLN A 509 7.82 8.82 10.39
C GLN A 509 8.94 9.31 9.48
N GLY A 510 8.68 9.31 8.20
CA GLY A 510 9.53 9.93 7.17
C GLY A 510 8.95 11.27 6.74
N THR A 511 9.67 11.98 5.89
CA THR A 511 9.24 13.27 5.33
C THR A 511 7.91 13.14 4.55
N ASN A 512 7.65 11.97 3.99
CA ASN A 512 6.56 11.72 3.05
C ASN A 512 5.56 10.62 3.51
N GLY A 513 5.53 10.31 4.80
CA GLY A 513 4.64 9.28 5.36
C GLY A 513 5.40 8.32 6.29
N VAL A 514 4.69 7.33 6.79
CA VAL A 514 5.26 6.29 7.64
C VAL A 514 5.97 5.25 6.76
N LEU A 515 7.25 5.00 7.05
CA LEU A 515 8.08 4.06 6.32
C LEU A 515 8.45 2.87 7.23
N MET A 516 8.44 1.68 6.66
CA MET A 516 9.00 0.50 7.31
C MET A 516 10.53 0.55 7.26
N VAL A 517 11.16 0.25 8.40
CA VAL A 517 12.61 0.25 8.56
C VAL A 517 13.02 -1.06 9.22
N ALA A 518 13.74 -1.90 8.51
CA ALA A 518 14.30 -3.11 9.11
C ALA A 518 15.26 -2.74 10.24
N GLU A 519 15.21 -3.53 11.31
CA GLU A 519 16.13 -3.43 12.45
C GLU A 519 17.59 -3.40 11.96
N SER A 520 18.42 -2.56 12.54
CA SER A 520 19.81 -2.45 12.14
C SER A 520 20.59 -3.75 12.38
N LYS A 521 21.60 -4.02 11.54
CA LYS A 521 22.49 -5.20 11.71
C LYS A 521 23.11 -5.23 13.12
N LYS A 522 23.43 -4.07 13.70
CA LYS A 522 23.97 -3.91 15.04
C LYS A 522 22.99 -4.38 16.14
N GLU A 523 21.72 -4.03 16.03
CA GLU A 523 20.69 -4.42 16.98
C GLU A 523 20.38 -5.92 16.88
N VAL A 524 20.28 -6.45 15.65
CA VAL A 524 20.13 -7.89 15.43
C VAL A 524 21.31 -8.66 16.04
N LYS A 525 22.55 -8.20 15.78
CA LYS A 525 23.78 -8.80 16.33
C LYS A 525 23.78 -8.79 17.86
N LYS A 526 23.33 -7.70 18.50
CA LYS A 526 23.21 -7.61 19.96
C LYS A 526 22.21 -8.64 20.50
N ARG A 527 21.13 -8.90 19.81
CA ARG A 527 20.06 -9.82 20.24
C ARG A 527 20.37 -11.29 19.93
N LEU A 528 20.96 -11.57 18.78
CA LEU A 528 21.34 -12.93 18.37
C LEU A 528 22.70 -13.38 18.88
N GLY A 529 23.54 -12.47 19.39
CA GLY A 529 24.92 -12.75 19.74
C GLY A 529 25.87 -12.90 18.53
N ARG A 530 25.37 -12.78 17.31
CA ARG A 530 26.13 -12.87 16.03
C ARG A 530 25.48 -12.03 14.94
N SER A 531 26.23 -11.78 13.88
CA SER A 531 25.72 -11.09 12.69
C SER A 531 24.72 -11.97 11.90
N PRO A 532 23.67 -11.40 11.28
CA PRO A 532 22.66 -12.12 10.49
C PRO A 532 23.13 -12.38 9.04
N ASP A 533 24.37 -12.78 8.83
CA ASP A 533 25.02 -12.89 7.52
C ASP A 533 24.34 -13.93 6.62
N PHE A 534 23.80 -15.00 7.21
CA PHE A 534 23.09 -16.07 6.49
C PHE A 534 21.74 -15.58 5.94
N GLY A 535 21.00 -14.80 6.73
CA GLY A 535 19.76 -14.17 6.28
C GLY A 535 20.01 -13.08 5.24
N ASP A 536 21.02 -12.24 5.47
CA ASP A 536 21.43 -11.18 4.56
C ASP A 536 21.81 -11.73 3.18
N ALA A 537 22.56 -12.85 3.12
CA ALA A 537 22.86 -13.54 1.87
C ALA A 537 21.59 -14.08 1.19
N PHE A 538 20.67 -14.71 1.94
CA PHE A 538 19.48 -15.35 1.38
C PHE A 538 18.52 -14.35 0.68
N VAL A 539 18.30 -13.17 1.29
CA VAL A 539 17.30 -12.22 0.78
C VAL A 539 17.65 -11.65 -0.60
N GLN A 540 18.89 -11.74 -1.01
CA GLN A 540 19.35 -11.31 -2.34
C GLN A 540 18.69 -12.12 -3.48
N TRP A 541 18.24 -13.37 -3.22
CA TRP A 541 17.52 -14.16 -4.22
C TRP A 541 16.20 -13.53 -4.65
N GLY A 542 15.53 -12.79 -3.74
CA GLY A 542 14.34 -12.04 -4.10
C GLY A 542 14.62 -10.95 -5.14
N GLU A 543 15.76 -10.29 -5.02
CA GLU A 543 16.21 -9.29 -6.00
C GLU A 543 16.68 -9.94 -7.31
N LEU A 544 17.35 -11.08 -7.26
CA LEU A 544 17.74 -11.81 -8.46
C LEU A 544 16.51 -12.20 -9.28
N LEU A 545 15.44 -12.71 -8.63
CA LEU A 545 14.17 -12.99 -9.30
C LEU A 545 13.54 -11.75 -9.92
N ALA A 546 13.54 -10.62 -9.20
CA ALA A 546 12.99 -9.37 -9.72
C ALA A 546 13.74 -8.85 -10.95
N ARG A 547 15.08 -9.00 -10.99
CA ARG A 547 15.91 -8.64 -12.16
C ARG A 547 15.66 -9.57 -13.34
N LEU A 548 15.32 -10.83 -13.10
CA LEU A 548 14.89 -11.79 -14.11
C LEU A 548 13.41 -11.59 -14.55
N GLY A 549 12.74 -10.55 -14.07
CA GLY A 549 11.37 -10.21 -14.44
C GLY A 549 10.29 -10.99 -13.70
N THR A 550 10.64 -11.69 -12.61
CA THR A 550 9.69 -12.44 -11.77
C THR A 550 9.37 -11.66 -10.50
N MET A 551 8.09 -11.39 -10.28
CA MET A 551 7.58 -10.74 -9.07
C MET A 551 6.35 -11.45 -8.51
N PRO A 552 6.15 -11.47 -7.17
CA PRO A 552 4.93 -11.99 -6.56
C PRO A 552 3.68 -11.28 -7.08
N GLY A 553 2.53 -11.96 -7.08
CA GLY A 553 1.24 -11.37 -7.46
C GLY A 553 1.00 -11.19 -8.96
N GLY A 554 1.93 -11.61 -9.82
CA GLY A 554 1.78 -11.53 -11.26
C GLY A 554 0.81 -12.58 -11.82
N GLY A 555 -0.47 -12.22 -12.07
CA GLY A 555 -1.41 -13.05 -12.84
C GLY A 555 -1.11 -13.00 -14.34
N ALA A 556 -1.57 -13.99 -15.11
CA ALA A 556 -1.29 -14.13 -16.55
C ALA A 556 -1.69 -12.91 -17.40
N ALA A 557 -2.73 -12.15 -17.01
CA ALA A 557 -3.23 -11.00 -17.75
C ALA A 557 -2.34 -9.74 -17.61
N GLN A 558 -1.79 -9.48 -16.42
CA GLN A 558 -0.86 -8.36 -16.22
C GLN A 558 0.50 -8.60 -16.88
N ARG A 559 0.92 -9.86 -16.96
CA ARG A 559 2.14 -10.28 -17.66
C ARG A 559 2.06 -10.05 -19.18
N LEU A 560 0.87 -10.19 -19.78
CA LEU A 560 0.64 -9.86 -21.21
C LEU A 560 0.80 -8.35 -21.48
N ALA A 561 0.38 -7.49 -20.56
CA ALA A 561 0.52 -6.04 -20.69
C ALA A 561 2.00 -5.60 -20.58
N GLN A 562 2.76 -6.19 -19.65
CA GLN A 562 4.20 -5.91 -19.49
C GLN A 562 5.03 -6.47 -20.66
N THR A 563 4.66 -7.62 -21.22
CA THR A 563 5.33 -8.20 -22.40
C THR A 563 5.05 -7.38 -23.67
N LYS A 564 3.84 -6.81 -23.81
CA LYS A 564 3.54 -5.85 -24.88
C LYS A 564 4.34 -4.55 -24.77
N ALA A 565 4.53 -4.04 -23.53
CA ALA A 565 5.36 -2.87 -23.28
C ALA A 565 6.86 -3.13 -23.52
N ALA A 566 7.38 -4.29 -23.10
CA ALA A 566 8.76 -4.71 -23.36
C ALA A 566 8.99 -5.03 -24.85
N GLY A 567 8.05 -5.70 -25.51
CA GLY A 567 8.09 -5.99 -26.93
C GLY A 567 8.05 -4.74 -27.79
N SER A 568 7.30 -3.70 -27.37
CA SER A 568 7.28 -2.41 -28.06
C SER A 568 8.59 -1.62 -27.89
N ARG A 569 9.31 -1.83 -26.79
CA ARG A 569 10.62 -1.22 -26.53
C ARG A 569 11.71 -1.92 -27.37
N TRP A 570 11.63 -3.25 -27.47
CA TRP A 570 12.56 -4.04 -28.26
C TRP A 570 12.37 -3.85 -29.76
N SER A 571 11.13 -3.75 -30.24
CA SER A 571 10.82 -3.42 -31.63
C SER A 571 11.26 -2.01 -32.00
N ARG A 572 11.16 -1.02 -31.09
CA ARG A 572 11.70 0.34 -31.29
C ARG A 572 13.23 0.37 -31.31
N GLN A 573 13.90 -0.44 -30.47
CA GLN A 573 15.36 -0.57 -30.50
C GLN A 573 15.84 -1.28 -31.77
N LYS A 574 15.13 -2.32 -32.20
CA LYS A 574 15.44 -3.04 -33.46
C LYS A 574 15.17 -2.17 -34.69
N ALA A 575 14.09 -1.38 -34.68
CA ALA A 575 13.81 -0.40 -35.74
C ALA A 575 14.86 0.73 -35.78
N ARG A 576 15.35 1.19 -34.61
CA ARG A 576 16.46 2.16 -34.53
C ARG A 576 17.79 1.56 -35.01
N ALA A 577 18.10 0.31 -34.65
CA ALA A 577 19.30 -0.37 -35.11
C ALA A 577 19.29 -0.60 -36.63
N LEU A 578 18.12 -0.97 -37.20
CA LEU A 578 17.95 -1.14 -38.65
C LEU A 578 17.99 0.19 -39.40
N SER A 579 17.49 1.29 -38.81
CA SER A 579 17.58 2.62 -39.41
C SER A 579 19.01 3.20 -39.39
N VAL A 580 19.85 2.77 -38.43
CA VAL A 580 21.27 3.15 -38.37
C VAL A 580 22.10 2.30 -39.33
N SER A 581 21.78 0.99 -39.49
CA SER A 581 22.45 0.13 -40.49
C SER A 581 22.06 0.46 -41.94
N GLY A 582 20.82 0.95 -42.19
CA GLY A 582 20.39 1.43 -43.50
C GLY A 582 21.13 2.67 -43.97
N ARG A 583 21.52 3.58 -43.08
CA ARG A 583 22.31 4.77 -43.40
C ARG A 583 23.78 4.47 -43.70
N TYR A 584 24.30 3.34 -43.26
CA TYR A 584 25.70 2.94 -43.50
C TYR A 584 25.89 2.24 -44.86
N ASN A 585 24.80 1.76 -45.51
CA ASN A 585 24.88 1.11 -46.82
C ASN A 585 24.60 2.05 -48.00
N GLU A 586 24.12 3.28 -47.77
CA GLU A 586 23.93 4.27 -48.83
C GLU A 586 25.17 5.13 -49.15
N GLU A 587 26.25 5.04 -48.34
CA GLU A 587 27.50 5.81 -48.58
C GLU A 587 28.63 5.02 -49.23
N LYS A 588 28.37 3.80 -49.77
CA LYS A 588 29.38 3.01 -50.47
C LYS A 588 28.98 2.56 -51.89
N GLU A 589 28.32 3.44 -52.63
CA GLU A 589 28.26 3.35 -54.09
C GLU A 589 28.76 4.65 -54.70
N PHE A 590 30.07 4.87 -54.70
CA PHE A 590 30.69 5.77 -55.66
C PHE A 590 32.12 5.32 -55.98
N THR A 591 32.28 5.09 -57.30
CA THR A 591 33.45 5.19 -58.14
C THR A 591 34.30 3.93 -58.33
N TYR A 592 34.05 3.35 -59.48
CA TYR A 592 35.08 2.98 -60.44
C TYR A 592 34.65 3.47 -61.82
N TYR A 593 35.29 4.57 -62.21
CA TYR A 593 35.87 4.85 -63.52
C TYR A 593 36.82 6.02 -63.36
#